data_78a0162fdbaa6631ff30b3b2d4f6cd42
#
_entry.id   78a0162fdbaa6631ff30b3b2d4f6cd42
#
_cell.length_a   1.000
_cell.length_b   1.000
_cell.length_c   1.000
_cell.angle_alpha   90.00
_cell.angle_beta   90.00
_cell.angle_gamma   90.00
#
_symmetry.space_group_name_H-M   'P 1'
#
loop_
_entity.id
_entity.type
_entity.pdbx_description
1 polymer ?
#
loop_
_entity_poly.entity_id
_entity_poly.type
_entity_poly.pdbx_seq_one_letter_code
_entity_poly.pdbx_strand_id
1 'polypeptide(L)'
;MASSGVLFAMFQYVAFRTINSKFGIFLTLKIGLTINILSTLLIPISSLLNGQKSKGEIAFPSFIFLTFVLAIQKIFSCMFFAAITIATNKTVPVEYRGTMNGFSMVGASLFKALGPIAFGFTLSYLISSGVVLPLLGSFLTFIFIASFGVILLIYLGDVSLD
;
A
#
# COMPACT_ATOMS: atom_id res chain seq x y z
N MET A 1 -7.07 -21.68 6.23
CA MET A 1 -7.23 -20.33 5.67
C MET A 1 -8.13 -19.39 6.49
N ALA A 2 -9.25 -19.85 7.05
CA ALA A 2 -10.14 -18.99 7.85
C ALA A 2 -9.48 -18.46 9.15
N SER A 3 -8.72 -19.27 9.86
CA SER A 3 -8.03 -18.89 11.11
C SER A 3 -7.00 -17.77 10.92
N SER A 4 -6.27 -17.77 9.82
CA SER A 4 -5.32 -16.70 9.50
C SER A 4 -6.01 -15.35 9.22
N GLY A 5 -7.19 -15.37 8.62
CA GLY A 5 -8.01 -14.18 8.41
C GLY A 5 -8.50 -13.55 9.70
N VAL A 6 -8.94 -14.36 10.66
CA VAL A 6 -9.39 -13.88 11.98
C VAL A 6 -8.24 -13.26 12.76
N LEU A 7 -7.10 -13.95 12.83
CA LEU A 7 -5.90 -13.40 13.50
C LEU A 7 -5.44 -12.08 12.87
N PHE A 8 -5.45 -12.00 11.55
CA PHE A 8 -5.13 -10.78 10.82
C PHE A 8 -6.09 -9.63 11.17
N ALA A 9 -7.40 -9.89 11.17
CA ALA A 9 -8.42 -8.89 11.50
C ALA A 9 -8.29 -8.40 12.96
N MET A 10 -8.02 -9.30 13.90
CA MET A 10 -7.77 -8.95 15.30
C MET A 10 -6.52 -8.08 15.45
N PHE A 11 -5.41 -8.47 14.81
CA PHE A 11 -4.17 -7.70 14.85
C PHE A 11 -4.32 -6.31 14.24
N GLN A 12 -5.02 -6.22 13.12
CA GLN A 12 -5.34 -4.96 12.46
C GLN A 12 -6.18 -4.03 13.34
N TYR A 13 -7.21 -4.59 13.99
CA TYR A 13 -8.07 -3.82 14.91
C TYR A 13 -7.28 -3.26 16.09
N VAL A 14 -6.45 -4.08 16.72
CA VAL A 14 -5.62 -3.67 17.86
C VAL A 14 -4.59 -2.61 17.41
N ALA A 15 -3.89 -2.82 16.30
CA ALA A 15 -2.92 -1.88 15.77
C ALA A 15 -3.57 -0.52 15.45
N PHE A 16 -4.70 -0.54 14.73
CA PHE A 16 -5.44 0.69 14.41
C PHE A 16 -5.91 1.43 15.66
N ARG A 17 -6.54 0.73 16.59
CA ARG A 17 -7.05 1.31 17.84
C ARG A 17 -5.94 1.94 18.66
N THR A 18 -4.82 1.24 18.82
CA THR A 18 -3.69 1.71 19.62
C THR A 18 -3.03 2.94 19.02
N ILE A 19 -2.82 2.95 17.71
CA ILE A 19 -2.20 4.09 17.02
C ILE A 19 -3.15 5.29 17.00
N ASN A 20 -4.42 5.05 16.63
CA ASN A 20 -5.41 6.12 16.53
C ASN A 20 -5.73 6.77 17.89
N SER A 21 -5.74 5.99 18.98
CA SER A 21 -5.99 6.54 20.33
C SER A 21 -4.83 7.41 20.85
N LYS A 22 -3.59 7.13 20.42
CA LYS A 22 -2.41 7.89 20.83
C LYS A 22 -2.14 9.11 19.96
N PHE A 23 -2.35 8.99 18.66
CA PHE A 23 -1.88 9.96 17.68
C PHE A 23 -3.00 10.67 16.91
N GLY A 24 -4.23 10.23 17.08
CA GLY A 24 -5.37 10.75 16.33
C GLY A 24 -5.41 10.25 14.87
N ILE A 25 -6.52 10.57 14.19
CA ILE A 25 -6.83 9.98 12.87
C ILE A 25 -5.86 10.42 11.77
N PHE A 26 -5.45 11.70 11.78
CA PHE A 26 -4.61 12.26 10.73
C PHE A 26 -3.17 11.74 10.80
N LEU A 27 -2.62 11.65 12.01
CA LEU A 27 -1.28 11.10 12.17
C LEU A 27 -1.28 9.58 11.89
N THR A 28 -2.36 8.88 12.28
CA THR A 28 -2.57 7.47 11.92
C THR A 28 -2.58 7.26 10.40
N LEU A 29 -3.22 8.16 9.65
CA LEU A 29 -3.25 8.15 8.20
C LEU A 29 -1.85 8.38 7.61
N LYS A 30 -1.12 9.38 8.09
CA LYS A 30 0.27 9.65 7.67
C LYS A 30 1.20 8.47 7.96
N ILE A 31 1.12 7.88 9.14
CA ILE A 31 1.91 6.69 9.52
C ILE A 31 1.59 5.51 8.59
N GLY A 32 0.30 5.22 8.37
CA GLY A 32 -0.13 4.16 7.46
C GLY A 32 0.41 4.34 6.05
N LEU A 33 0.33 5.54 5.52
CA LEU A 33 0.84 5.87 4.19
C LEU A 33 2.36 5.77 4.11
N THR A 34 3.09 6.31 5.09
CA THR A 34 4.55 6.25 5.13
C THR A 34 5.06 4.82 5.15
N ILE A 35 4.48 3.96 5.99
CA ILE A 35 4.88 2.54 6.05
C ILE A 35 4.53 1.81 4.76
N ASN A 36 3.41 2.14 4.11
CA ASN A 36 3.09 1.60 2.79
C ASN A 36 4.12 1.96 1.72
N ILE A 37 4.56 3.23 1.67
CA ILE A 37 5.61 3.69 0.75
C ILE A 37 6.90 2.90 0.99
N LEU A 38 7.36 2.84 2.23
CA LEU A 38 8.59 2.12 2.59
C LEU A 38 8.48 0.63 2.25
N SER A 39 7.36 -0.03 2.59
CA SER A 39 7.14 -1.44 2.26
C SER A 39 7.14 -1.69 0.76
N THR A 40 6.54 -0.78 -0.03
CA THR A 40 6.54 -0.87 -1.49
C THR A 40 7.94 -0.81 -2.06
N LEU A 41 8.81 0.07 -1.55
CA LEU A 41 10.22 0.18 -1.97
C LEU A 41 11.07 -1.03 -1.55
N LEU A 42 10.66 -1.78 -0.53
CA LEU A 42 11.35 -2.99 -0.08
C LEU A 42 11.02 -4.22 -0.93
N ILE A 43 9.88 -4.26 -1.62
CA ILE A 43 9.45 -5.42 -2.42
C ILE A 43 10.52 -5.87 -3.44
N PRO A 44 11.08 -4.99 -4.29
CA PRO A 44 12.05 -5.40 -5.29
C PRO A 44 13.37 -5.93 -4.70
N ILE A 45 13.68 -5.63 -3.44
CA ILE A 45 14.86 -6.19 -2.75
C ILE A 45 14.76 -7.71 -2.63
N SER A 46 13.56 -8.28 -2.59
CA SER A 46 13.36 -9.72 -2.57
C SER A 46 13.98 -10.42 -3.79
N SER A 47 14.04 -9.74 -4.93
CA SER A 47 14.67 -10.27 -6.15
C SER A 47 16.20 -10.35 -6.03
N LEU A 48 16.84 -9.46 -5.28
CA LEU A 48 18.26 -9.51 -4.98
C LEU A 48 18.58 -10.70 -4.06
N LEU A 49 17.71 -11.01 -3.11
CA LEU A 49 17.87 -12.14 -2.20
C LEU A 49 17.63 -13.48 -2.89
N ASN A 50 17.00 -13.49 -4.06
CA ASN A 50 16.76 -14.72 -4.82
C ASN A 50 18.01 -15.29 -5.46
N GLY A 51 19.05 -14.47 -5.70
CA GLY A 51 20.30 -14.87 -6.31
C GLY A 51 20.12 -15.42 -7.74
N GLN A 52 21.10 -16.23 -8.20
CA GLN A 52 21.08 -16.87 -9.52
C GLN A 52 20.40 -18.25 -9.50
N LYS A 53 19.25 -18.39 -8.87
CA LYS A 53 18.49 -19.65 -8.94
C LYS A 53 17.82 -19.80 -10.30
N SER A 54 17.56 -21.05 -10.69
CA SER A 54 16.91 -21.36 -11.96
C SER A 54 15.54 -20.70 -12.06
N LYS A 55 15.11 -20.38 -13.29
CA LYS A 55 13.83 -19.72 -13.56
C LYS A 55 12.69 -20.52 -12.92
N GLY A 56 12.00 -19.91 -11.97
CA GLY A 56 10.84 -20.50 -11.29
C GLY A 56 11.07 -20.93 -9.84
N GLU A 57 12.32 -20.96 -9.37
CA GLU A 57 12.60 -21.28 -7.96
C GLU A 57 12.78 -20.02 -7.13
N ILE A 58 12.09 -19.94 -5.99
CA ILE A 58 12.24 -18.85 -5.03
C ILE A 58 13.14 -19.31 -3.89
N ALA A 59 14.19 -18.55 -3.61
CA ALA A 59 15.06 -18.83 -2.46
C ALA A 59 14.29 -18.67 -1.16
N PHE A 60 14.47 -19.58 -0.22
CA PHE A 60 13.78 -19.55 1.07
C PHE A 60 13.94 -18.19 1.81
N PRO A 61 15.13 -17.55 1.86
CA PRO A 61 15.28 -16.23 2.43
C PRO A 61 14.44 -15.14 1.72
N SER A 62 14.39 -15.19 0.38
CA SER A 62 13.58 -14.26 -0.41
C SER A 62 12.08 -14.43 -0.13
N PHE A 63 11.63 -15.68 0.01
CA PHE A 63 10.24 -15.99 0.35
C PHE A 63 9.85 -15.46 1.73
N ILE A 64 10.67 -15.68 2.75
CA ILE A 64 10.44 -15.19 4.11
C ILE A 64 10.39 -13.65 4.12
N PHE A 65 11.40 -13.02 3.51
CA PHE A 65 11.49 -11.57 3.44
C PHE A 65 10.26 -10.96 2.76
N LEU A 66 9.90 -11.48 1.58
CA LEU A 66 8.73 -11.01 0.83
C LEU A 66 7.43 -11.18 1.62
N THR A 67 7.24 -12.34 2.25
CA THR A 67 6.06 -12.62 3.07
C THR A 67 5.94 -11.64 4.23
N PHE A 68 7.06 -11.32 4.90
CA PHE A 68 7.09 -10.36 6.00
C PHE A 68 6.77 -8.94 5.54
N VAL A 69 7.39 -8.48 4.44
CA VAL A 69 7.14 -7.15 3.86
C VAL A 69 5.68 -7.01 3.42
N LEU A 70 5.13 -8.01 2.74
CA LEU A 70 3.73 -8.00 2.29
C LEU A 70 2.75 -8.05 3.47
N ALA A 71 3.07 -8.75 4.55
CA ALA A 71 2.24 -8.78 5.76
C ALA A 71 2.17 -7.39 6.41
N ILE A 72 3.31 -6.72 6.58
CA ILE A 72 3.36 -5.34 7.08
C ILE A 72 2.58 -4.41 6.17
N GLN A 73 2.86 -4.44 4.86
CA GLN A 73 2.16 -3.61 3.88
C GLN A 73 0.65 -3.80 3.97
N LYS A 74 0.17 -5.04 4.08
CA LYS A 74 -1.26 -5.34 4.18
C LYS A 74 -1.91 -4.73 5.42
N ILE A 75 -1.26 -4.85 6.59
CA ILE A 75 -1.76 -4.30 7.85
C ILE A 75 -1.89 -2.77 7.75
N PHE A 76 -0.83 -2.10 7.32
CA PHE A 76 -0.81 -0.63 7.26
C PHE A 76 -1.63 -0.07 6.11
N SER A 77 -1.79 -0.81 5.01
CA SER A 77 -2.72 -0.47 3.93
C SER A 77 -4.17 -0.46 4.40
N CYS A 78 -4.58 -1.48 5.16
CA CYS A 78 -5.92 -1.52 5.73
C CYS A 78 -6.13 -0.43 6.79
N MET A 79 -5.09 -0.14 7.58
CA MET A 79 -5.12 0.96 8.56
C MET A 79 -5.28 2.32 7.87
N PHE A 80 -4.52 2.57 6.80
CA PHE A 80 -4.63 3.77 5.97
C PHE A 80 -6.04 3.91 5.39
N PHE A 81 -6.60 2.83 4.84
CA PHE A 81 -7.94 2.84 4.24
C PHE A 81 -9.03 3.14 5.28
N ALA A 82 -8.93 2.56 6.47
CA ALA A 82 -9.86 2.85 7.57
C ALA A 82 -9.73 4.31 8.02
N ALA A 83 -8.50 4.82 8.17
CA ALA A 83 -8.24 6.19 8.58
C ALA A 83 -8.80 7.22 7.58
N ILE A 84 -8.58 7.00 6.28
CA ILE A 84 -9.08 7.92 5.25
C ILE A 84 -10.62 7.93 5.20
N THR A 85 -11.25 6.78 5.36
CA THR A 85 -12.72 6.69 5.41
C THR A 85 -13.29 7.47 6.60
N ILE A 86 -12.68 7.33 7.78
CA ILE A 86 -13.11 8.07 8.97
C ILE A 86 -12.84 9.57 8.81
N ALA A 87 -11.68 9.96 8.28
CA ALA A 87 -11.34 11.35 8.03
C ALA A 87 -12.33 12.00 7.07
N THR A 88 -12.63 11.35 5.95
CA THR A 88 -13.62 11.81 4.97
C THR A 88 -15.00 11.99 5.60
N ASN A 89 -15.44 11.03 6.42
CA ASN A 89 -16.73 11.14 7.10
C ASN A 89 -16.77 12.28 8.14
N LYS A 90 -15.64 12.69 8.68
CA LYS A 90 -15.59 13.84 9.62
C LYS A 90 -15.67 15.19 8.92
N THR A 91 -15.23 15.28 7.66
CA THR A 91 -15.24 16.53 6.90
C THR A 91 -16.57 16.84 6.23
N VAL A 92 -17.52 15.88 6.22
CA VAL A 92 -18.81 16.00 5.53
C VAL A 92 -19.96 16.00 6.53
N PRO A 93 -20.98 16.87 6.36
CA PRO A 93 -22.22 16.85 7.15
C PRO A 93 -22.88 15.46 7.13
N VAL A 94 -23.56 15.10 8.22
CA VAL A 94 -24.13 13.75 8.43
C VAL A 94 -25.02 13.31 7.27
N GLU A 95 -25.78 14.25 6.70
CA GLU A 95 -26.72 14.02 5.60
C GLU A 95 -26.04 13.56 4.30
N TYR A 96 -24.80 13.98 4.05
CA TYR A 96 -24.06 13.67 2.82
C TYR A 96 -23.06 12.53 2.97
N ARG A 97 -22.88 11.97 4.17
CA ARG A 97 -21.90 10.89 4.42
C ARG A 97 -22.12 9.65 3.55
N GLY A 98 -23.39 9.28 3.34
CA GLY A 98 -23.73 8.15 2.48
C GLY A 98 -23.29 8.36 1.03
N THR A 99 -23.60 9.53 0.48
CA THR A 99 -23.22 9.92 -0.89
C THR A 99 -21.70 9.99 -1.04
N MET A 100 -21.00 10.58 -0.06
CA MET A 100 -19.54 10.69 -0.09
C MET A 100 -18.86 9.33 0.01
N ASN A 101 -19.36 8.41 0.84
CA ASN A 101 -18.86 7.05 0.91
C ASN A 101 -19.09 6.30 -0.41
N GLY A 102 -20.26 6.44 -1.02
CA GLY A 102 -20.54 5.87 -2.34
C GLY A 102 -19.59 6.38 -3.41
N PHE A 103 -19.36 7.68 -3.47
CA PHE A 103 -18.41 8.28 -4.41
C PHE A 103 -16.97 7.78 -4.18
N SER A 104 -16.53 7.73 -2.93
CA SER A 104 -15.21 7.21 -2.56
C SER A 104 -15.03 5.74 -2.96
N MET A 105 -16.08 4.91 -2.80
CA MET A 105 -16.05 3.50 -3.19
C MET A 105 -15.99 3.32 -4.70
N VAL A 106 -16.71 4.14 -5.49
CA VAL A 106 -16.62 4.11 -6.95
C VAL A 106 -15.21 4.47 -7.41
N GLY A 107 -14.64 5.55 -6.88
CA GLY A 107 -13.25 5.94 -7.16
C GLY A 107 -12.26 4.83 -6.81
N ALA A 108 -12.35 4.28 -5.61
CA ALA A 108 -11.48 3.18 -5.17
C ALA A 108 -11.61 1.93 -6.07
N SER A 109 -12.81 1.61 -6.53
CA SER A 109 -13.07 0.47 -7.43
C SER A 109 -12.46 0.69 -8.81
N LEU A 110 -12.56 1.90 -9.36
CA LEU A 110 -11.91 2.27 -10.63
C LEU A 110 -10.39 2.12 -10.54
N PHE A 111 -9.77 2.64 -9.49
CA PHE A 111 -8.32 2.52 -9.32
C PHE A 111 -7.87 1.09 -9.04
N LYS A 112 -8.68 0.27 -8.35
CA LYS A 112 -8.41 -1.16 -8.17
C LYS A 112 -8.49 -1.95 -9.48
N ALA A 113 -9.36 -1.55 -10.42
CA ALA A 113 -9.47 -2.17 -11.73
C ALA A 113 -8.35 -1.70 -12.68
N LEU A 114 -8.11 -0.40 -12.77
CA LEU A 114 -7.14 0.19 -13.71
C LEU A 114 -5.69 0.05 -13.22
N GLY A 115 -5.46 0.08 -11.91
CA GLY A 115 -4.13 0.02 -11.33
C GLY A 115 -3.32 -1.19 -11.77
N PRO A 116 -3.79 -2.44 -11.58
CA PRO A 116 -3.06 -3.64 -12.00
C PRO A 116 -2.78 -3.66 -13.51
N ILE A 117 -3.69 -3.17 -14.34
CA ILE A 117 -3.53 -3.10 -15.80
C ILE A 117 -2.40 -2.12 -16.15
N ALA A 118 -2.46 -0.89 -15.62
CA ALA A 118 -1.48 0.14 -15.91
C ALA A 118 -0.07 -0.28 -15.43
N PHE A 119 0.02 -0.78 -14.20
CA PHE A 119 1.31 -1.20 -13.63
C PHE A 119 1.85 -2.48 -14.27
N GLY A 120 1.00 -3.45 -14.57
CA GLY A 120 1.39 -4.66 -15.28
C GLY A 120 1.93 -4.35 -16.68
N PHE A 121 1.28 -3.45 -17.40
CA PHE A 121 1.73 -2.99 -18.71
C PHE A 121 3.07 -2.24 -18.61
N THR A 122 3.21 -1.31 -17.67
CA THR A 122 4.46 -0.57 -17.44
C THR A 122 5.61 -1.51 -17.08
N LEU A 123 5.39 -2.45 -16.18
CA LEU A 123 6.39 -3.44 -15.80
C LEU A 123 6.80 -4.32 -16.98
N SER A 124 5.83 -4.85 -17.72
CA SER A 124 6.08 -5.66 -18.91
C SER A 124 6.87 -4.91 -19.96
N TYR A 125 6.52 -3.66 -20.23
CA TYR A 125 7.22 -2.80 -21.18
C TYR A 125 8.67 -2.56 -20.76
N LEU A 126 8.90 -2.18 -19.49
CA LEU A 126 10.25 -1.92 -18.97
C LEU A 126 11.16 -3.15 -19.00
N ILE A 127 10.60 -4.33 -18.77
CA ILE A 127 11.38 -5.59 -18.79
C ILE A 127 11.60 -6.09 -20.22
N SER A 128 10.60 -6.00 -21.11
CA SER A 128 10.64 -6.58 -22.45
C SER A 128 11.35 -5.70 -23.48
N SER A 129 11.37 -4.38 -23.28
CA SER A 129 11.97 -3.43 -24.21
C SER A 129 13.50 -3.54 -24.33
N GLY A 130 14.15 -4.26 -23.42
CA GLY A 130 15.61 -4.35 -23.35
C GLY A 130 16.32 -3.03 -23.00
N VAL A 131 15.57 -1.95 -22.82
CA VAL A 131 16.11 -0.61 -22.49
C VAL A 131 16.70 -0.60 -21.08
N VAL A 132 16.16 -1.43 -20.20
CA VAL A 132 16.60 -1.51 -18.80
C VAL A 132 16.81 -2.98 -18.41
N LEU A 133 17.85 -3.25 -17.64
CA LEU A 133 18.06 -4.59 -17.05
C LEU A 133 16.80 -5.00 -16.27
N PRO A 134 16.36 -6.27 -16.31
CA PRO A 134 15.11 -6.72 -15.68
C PRO A 134 15.01 -6.36 -14.20
N LEU A 135 16.14 -6.42 -13.49
CA LEU A 135 16.23 -6.00 -12.09
C LEU A 135 15.93 -4.52 -11.91
N LEU A 136 16.56 -3.67 -12.74
CA LEU A 136 16.35 -2.22 -12.69
C LEU A 136 14.91 -1.83 -13.06
N GLY A 137 14.31 -2.54 -14.04
CA GLY A 137 12.90 -2.34 -14.43
C GLY A 137 11.93 -2.60 -13.25
N SER A 138 12.21 -3.64 -12.46
CA SER A 138 11.43 -3.90 -11.24
C SER A 138 11.55 -2.74 -10.26
N PHE A 139 12.77 -2.29 -9.94
CA PHE A 139 12.96 -1.16 -9.03
C PHE A 139 12.27 0.11 -9.50
N LEU A 140 12.42 0.47 -10.78
CA LEU A 140 11.80 1.65 -11.37
C LEU A 140 10.26 1.61 -11.26
N THR A 141 9.65 0.45 -11.50
CA THR A 141 8.20 0.29 -11.36
C THR A 141 7.74 0.56 -9.93
N PHE A 142 8.43 -0.01 -8.93
CA PHE A 142 8.05 0.20 -7.53
C PHE A 142 8.35 1.62 -7.04
N ILE A 143 9.41 2.26 -7.52
CA ILE A 143 9.69 3.69 -7.27
C ILE A 143 8.57 4.55 -7.86
N PHE A 144 8.10 4.25 -9.07
CA PHE A 144 7.00 4.96 -9.70
C PHE A 144 5.71 4.84 -8.89
N ILE A 145 5.37 3.63 -8.41
CA ILE A 145 4.23 3.42 -7.51
C ILE A 145 4.39 4.23 -6.21
N ALA A 146 5.56 4.15 -5.60
CA ALA A 146 5.86 4.85 -4.36
C ALA A 146 5.77 6.37 -4.49
N SER A 147 6.11 6.93 -5.66
CA SER A 147 6.04 8.37 -5.93
C SER A 147 4.63 8.95 -5.78
N PHE A 148 3.60 8.20 -6.16
CA PHE A 148 2.21 8.61 -5.90
C PHE A 148 1.90 8.67 -4.41
N GLY A 149 2.44 7.74 -3.63
CA GLY A 149 2.31 7.78 -2.16
C GLY A 149 3.01 9.00 -1.56
N VAL A 150 4.21 9.35 -2.06
CA VAL A 150 4.95 10.54 -1.60
C VAL A 150 4.20 11.82 -1.94
N ILE A 151 3.66 11.94 -3.16
CA ILE A 151 2.83 13.09 -3.55
C ILE A 151 1.64 13.24 -2.59
N LEU A 152 0.94 12.13 -2.32
CA LEU A 152 -0.18 12.15 -1.38
C LEU A 152 0.27 12.53 0.03
N LEU A 153 1.43 12.08 0.49
CA LEU A 153 1.98 12.40 1.80
C LEU A 153 2.30 13.90 1.93
N ILE A 154 2.81 14.52 0.86
CA ILE A 154 3.06 15.97 0.78
C ILE A 154 1.74 16.74 0.91
N TYR A 155 0.73 16.37 0.12
CA TYR A 155 -0.61 16.99 0.22
C TYR A 155 -1.22 16.86 1.61
N LEU A 156 -1.05 15.71 2.27
CA LEU A 156 -1.49 15.51 3.66
C LEU A 156 -0.65 16.29 4.67
N GLY A 157 0.56 16.70 4.30
CA GLY A 157 1.42 17.56 5.11
C GLY A 157 0.85 18.97 5.28
N ASP A 158 0.32 19.52 4.18
CA ASP A 158 -0.24 20.86 4.13
C ASP A 158 -1.65 20.97 4.78
N VAL A 159 -2.33 19.85 4.95
CA VAL A 159 -3.60 19.78 5.69
C VAL A 159 -3.28 19.70 7.18
N SER A 160 -2.93 20.84 7.77
CA SER A 160 -2.98 21.02 9.23
C SER A 160 -4.45 21.18 9.60
N LEU A 161 -5.02 20.15 10.15
CA LEU A 161 -6.37 20.18 10.67
C LEU A 161 -6.27 20.67 12.11
N ASP A 162 -6.44 21.96 12.27
CA ASP A 162 -6.81 22.60 13.51
C ASP A 162 -8.21 22.15 13.97
#